data_20951c117725d15da18c8bc848302d1c
#
_entry.id   20951c117725d15da18c8bc848302d1c
#
_cell.length_a   1.000
_cell.length_b   1.000
_cell.length_c   1.000
_cell.angle_alpha   90.00
_cell.angle_beta   90.00
_cell.angle_gamma   90.00
#
_symmetry.space_group_name_H-M   'P 1'
#
loop_
_entity.id
_entity.type
_entity.pdbx_description
1 polymer ?
#
loop_
_entity_poly.entity_id
_entity_poly.type
_entity_poly.pdbx_seq_one_letter_code
_entity_poly.pdbx_strand_id
1 'polypeptide(L)'
;MKDRLDKTVAFLEEKGFINPELGIILGTGLGQLIEQIDIEKEISYNHIPHFPTATVEFHQGKFIYGTLAGKKVVVMQGRFHFYEGYSLQDITYPVRIMKQLGIQKLLVSNAAGAINKNFKKGDLMLIDDHINLQGGSPLAFKGVSQFGERFVDMLAPYDKDMNSSLKDIAKQEGITLHEGVYASVVGPQLETRAEYRYLGIIGADAVGMSTVPEVIVANHLQLPVAAISVLTDECDPDNLQPVNVEDIIAVAKEAEPKLVNLFRGLTESI
;
A
#
# COMPACT_ATOMS: atom_id res chain seq x y z
N MET A 1 21.34 7.45 6.08
CA MET A 1 20.31 6.53 5.55
C MET A 1 20.95 5.30 4.93
N LYS A 2 21.90 5.44 4.00
CA LYS A 2 22.53 4.31 3.28
C LYS A 2 23.06 3.22 4.23
N ASP A 3 23.93 3.58 5.19
CA ASP A 3 24.48 2.61 6.15
C ASP A 3 23.41 1.85 6.97
N ARG A 4 22.29 2.51 7.26
CA ARG A 4 21.15 1.85 7.94
C ARG A 4 20.50 0.82 7.02
N LEU A 5 20.29 1.17 5.75
CA LEU A 5 19.73 0.28 4.74
C LEU A 5 20.64 -0.94 4.54
N ASP A 6 21.92 -0.73 4.30
CA ASP A 6 22.89 -1.81 4.06
C ASP A 6 22.94 -2.80 5.24
N LYS A 7 22.90 -2.30 6.48
CA LYS A 7 22.86 -3.14 7.70
C LYS A 7 21.55 -3.95 7.81
N THR A 8 20.42 -3.33 7.50
CA THR A 8 19.12 -4.01 7.57
C THR A 8 19.00 -5.07 6.49
N VAL A 9 19.46 -4.78 5.26
CA VAL A 9 19.46 -5.75 4.16
C VAL A 9 20.36 -6.93 4.49
N ALA A 10 21.60 -6.69 4.90
CA ALA A 10 22.53 -7.78 5.29
C ALA A 10 21.95 -8.67 6.40
N PHE A 11 21.30 -8.08 7.40
CA PHE A 11 20.60 -8.83 8.43
C PHE A 11 19.47 -9.70 7.88
N LEU A 12 18.64 -9.16 7.00
CA LEU A 12 17.53 -9.91 6.39
C LEU A 12 18.04 -11.03 5.46
N GLU A 13 19.09 -10.78 4.70
CA GLU A 13 19.75 -11.81 3.87
C GLU A 13 20.31 -12.94 4.73
N GLU A 14 20.96 -12.63 5.87
CA GLU A 14 21.42 -13.63 6.85
C GLU A 14 20.26 -14.46 7.42
N LYS A 15 19.07 -13.85 7.57
CA LYS A 15 17.83 -14.54 7.99
C LYS A 15 17.16 -15.33 6.86
N GLY A 16 17.67 -15.26 5.64
CA GLY A 16 17.19 -16.05 4.50
C GLY A 16 16.15 -15.34 3.64
N PHE A 17 16.05 -14.02 3.70
CA PHE A 17 15.24 -13.22 2.79
C PHE A 17 16.06 -12.94 1.52
N ILE A 18 16.04 -13.86 0.56
CA ILE A 18 16.97 -13.87 -0.57
C ILE A 18 16.24 -13.68 -1.89
N ASN A 19 16.58 -12.63 -2.62
CA ASN A 19 16.11 -12.35 -3.98
C ASN A 19 14.59 -12.52 -4.19
N PRO A 20 13.73 -11.86 -3.40
CA PRO A 20 12.31 -11.82 -3.72
C PRO A 20 12.08 -11.10 -5.05
N GLU A 21 11.09 -11.58 -5.82
CA GLU A 21 10.70 -10.98 -7.10
C GLU A 21 9.67 -9.87 -6.93
N LEU A 22 8.78 -10.03 -5.93
CA LEU A 22 7.65 -9.15 -5.69
C LEU A 22 7.61 -8.68 -4.24
N GLY A 23 7.39 -7.38 -4.04
CA GLY A 23 7.05 -6.80 -2.74
C GLY A 23 5.54 -6.60 -2.61
N ILE A 24 5.00 -6.85 -1.43
CA ILE A 24 3.58 -6.63 -1.14
C ILE A 24 3.44 -5.87 0.18
N ILE A 25 2.63 -4.80 0.19
CA ILE A 25 2.29 -4.05 1.40
C ILE A 25 0.79 -4.21 1.66
N LEU A 26 0.44 -4.88 2.76
CA LEU A 26 -0.95 -5.12 3.14
C LEU A 26 -1.48 -4.00 4.05
N GLY A 27 -2.68 -3.52 3.74
CA GLY A 27 -3.39 -2.52 4.53
C GLY A 27 -4.13 -3.08 5.74
N THR A 28 -4.80 -2.21 6.48
CA THR A 28 -5.60 -2.55 7.66
C THR A 28 -6.73 -3.52 7.30
N GLY A 29 -6.84 -4.62 8.03
CA GLY A 29 -7.85 -5.65 7.84
C GLY A 29 -7.64 -6.55 6.62
N LEU A 30 -6.49 -6.43 5.92
CA LEU A 30 -6.19 -7.13 4.67
C LEU A 30 -5.03 -8.12 4.87
N GLY A 31 -5.23 -9.15 5.67
CA GLY A 31 -4.20 -10.13 6.06
C GLY A 31 -4.40 -11.55 5.52
N GLN A 32 -5.53 -11.87 4.88
CA GLN A 32 -5.83 -13.22 4.38
C GLN A 32 -4.92 -13.68 3.23
N LEU A 33 -4.32 -12.74 2.49
CA LEU A 33 -3.34 -13.08 1.46
C LEU A 33 -2.20 -13.93 2.02
N ILE A 34 -1.86 -13.76 3.31
CA ILE A 34 -0.80 -14.52 3.98
C ILE A 34 -1.12 -16.02 4.00
N GLU A 35 -2.39 -16.40 4.06
CA GLU A 35 -2.84 -17.80 4.03
C GLU A 35 -2.58 -18.49 2.68
N GLN A 36 -2.34 -17.70 1.63
CA GLN A 36 -2.01 -18.19 0.27
C GLN A 36 -0.50 -18.30 0.03
N ILE A 37 0.33 -17.91 1.01
CA ILE A 37 1.78 -17.89 0.89
C ILE A 37 2.37 -19.12 1.56
N ASP A 38 3.19 -19.86 0.83
CA ASP A 38 4.08 -20.87 1.42
C ASP A 38 5.20 -20.15 2.15
N ILE A 39 4.96 -19.86 3.46
CA ILE A 39 5.88 -19.06 4.28
C ILE A 39 7.15 -19.84 4.56
N GLU A 40 8.30 -19.25 4.23
CA GLU A 40 9.63 -19.81 4.53
C GLU A 40 10.27 -19.11 5.72
N LYS A 41 10.08 -17.80 5.82
CA LYS A 41 10.60 -16.96 6.91
C LYS A 41 9.58 -15.92 7.34
N GLU A 42 9.53 -15.65 8.63
CA GLU A 42 8.84 -14.50 9.17
C GLU A 42 9.67 -13.85 10.29
N ILE A 43 9.59 -12.54 10.39
CA ILE A 43 10.27 -11.78 11.42
C ILE A 43 9.42 -10.59 11.84
N SER A 44 9.29 -10.36 13.15
CA SER A 44 8.59 -9.19 13.67
C SER A 44 9.39 -7.91 13.42
N TYR A 45 8.73 -6.80 13.08
CA TYR A 45 9.40 -5.53 12.74
C TYR A 45 10.34 -5.04 13.84
N ASN A 46 9.97 -5.24 15.11
CA ASN A 46 10.80 -4.86 16.27
C ASN A 46 12.12 -5.66 16.39
N HIS A 47 12.26 -6.76 15.67
CA HIS A 47 13.48 -7.56 15.61
C HIS A 47 14.33 -7.25 14.37
N ILE A 48 13.86 -6.38 13.48
CA ILE A 48 14.61 -5.95 12.30
C ILE A 48 15.36 -4.66 12.64
N PRO A 49 16.70 -4.62 12.50
CA PRO A 49 17.46 -3.41 12.78
C PRO A 49 16.93 -2.20 12.01
N HIS A 50 16.74 -1.08 12.70
CA HIS A 50 16.31 0.21 12.14
C HIS A 50 14.89 0.25 11.53
N PHE A 51 14.13 -0.82 11.60
CA PHE A 51 12.74 -0.81 11.17
C PHE A 51 11.87 -0.02 12.16
N PRO A 52 10.86 0.71 11.70
CA PRO A 52 9.84 1.25 12.59
C PRO A 52 9.05 0.13 13.28
N THR A 53 8.41 0.45 14.39
CA THR A 53 7.56 -0.50 15.12
C THR A 53 6.11 -0.24 14.74
N ALA A 54 5.34 -1.25 14.37
CA ALA A 54 3.91 -1.08 14.14
C ALA A 54 3.21 -0.75 15.46
N THR A 55 2.48 0.36 15.51
CA THR A 55 1.75 0.83 16.70
C THR A 55 0.24 0.71 16.55
N VAL A 56 -0.25 0.48 15.34
CA VAL A 56 -1.67 0.28 15.06
C VAL A 56 -2.09 -1.13 15.48
N GLU A 57 -3.12 -1.21 16.32
CA GLU A 57 -3.58 -2.44 16.99
C GLU A 57 -3.95 -3.58 16.01
N PHE A 58 -4.30 -3.25 14.78
CA PHE A 58 -4.73 -4.21 13.75
C PHE A 58 -3.60 -4.62 12.79
N HIS A 59 -2.38 -4.15 13.02
CA HIS A 59 -1.20 -4.53 12.24
C HIS A 59 -0.39 -5.59 12.99
N GLN A 60 -0.20 -6.75 12.37
CA GLN A 60 0.61 -7.84 12.97
C GLN A 60 2.09 -7.46 13.12
N GLY A 61 2.55 -6.48 12.32
CA GLY A 61 3.92 -5.98 12.40
C GLY A 61 4.97 -7.04 12.02
N LYS A 62 4.70 -7.83 10.99
CA LYS A 62 5.58 -8.91 10.51
C LYS A 62 6.07 -8.65 9.09
N PHE A 63 7.32 -9.00 8.86
CA PHE A 63 7.94 -9.09 7.55
C PHE A 63 8.05 -10.55 7.16
N ILE A 64 7.43 -10.94 6.05
CA ILE A 64 7.23 -12.34 5.67
C ILE A 64 7.91 -12.57 4.33
N TYR A 65 8.61 -13.70 4.20
CA TYR A 65 9.21 -14.16 2.96
C TYR A 65 8.69 -15.56 2.64
N GLY A 66 8.35 -15.80 1.39
CA GLY A 66 7.81 -17.08 0.97
C GLY A 66 7.50 -17.13 -0.52
N THR A 67 6.65 -18.07 -0.91
CA THR A 67 6.24 -18.28 -2.30
C THR A 67 4.73 -18.04 -2.43
N LEU A 68 4.33 -17.19 -3.37
CA LEU A 68 2.95 -16.95 -3.78
C LEU A 68 2.82 -17.23 -5.28
N ALA A 69 1.91 -18.12 -5.67
CA ALA A 69 1.71 -18.46 -7.09
C ALA A 69 3.03 -18.75 -7.85
N GLY A 70 3.96 -19.44 -7.21
CA GLY A 70 5.26 -19.83 -7.80
C GLY A 70 6.35 -18.76 -7.78
N LYS A 71 6.07 -17.54 -7.29
CA LYS A 71 7.03 -16.42 -7.21
C LYS A 71 7.52 -16.19 -5.80
N LYS A 72 8.80 -15.83 -5.65
CA LYS A 72 9.33 -15.41 -4.35
C LYS A 72 8.84 -14.01 -4.00
N VAL A 73 8.17 -13.91 -2.86
CA VAL A 73 7.59 -12.65 -2.40
C VAL A 73 8.14 -12.24 -1.04
N VAL A 74 8.18 -10.93 -0.82
CA VAL A 74 8.37 -10.35 0.50
C VAL A 74 7.15 -9.48 0.84
N VAL A 75 6.57 -9.70 2.02
CA VAL A 75 5.30 -9.10 2.39
C VAL A 75 5.39 -8.36 3.72
N MET A 76 4.90 -7.13 3.72
CA MET A 76 4.61 -6.39 4.94
C MET A 76 3.19 -6.72 5.42
N GLN A 77 3.07 -7.47 6.51
CA GLN A 77 1.80 -7.68 7.19
C GLN A 77 1.52 -6.52 8.17
N GLY A 78 1.00 -5.45 7.61
CA GLY A 78 0.84 -4.14 8.24
C GLY A 78 1.86 -3.13 7.73
N ARG A 79 1.53 -1.84 7.88
CA ARG A 79 2.33 -0.70 7.42
C ARG A 79 2.48 0.35 8.50
N PHE A 80 3.22 1.41 8.19
CA PHE A 80 3.41 2.58 9.04
C PHE A 80 2.66 3.78 8.46
N HIS A 81 2.15 4.65 9.35
CA HIS A 81 1.41 5.83 8.94
C HIS A 81 2.01 7.11 9.54
N PHE A 82 1.76 8.21 8.85
CA PHE A 82 2.23 9.51 9.30
C PHE A 82 1.61 9.92 10.64
N TYR A 83 0.35 9.57 10.86
CA TYR A 83 -0.34 9.87 12.13
C TYR A 83 0.20 9.07 13.34
N GLU A 84 1.00 8.04 13.13
CA GLU A 84 1.71 7.34 14.20
C GLU A 84 2.93 8.13 14.73
N GLY A 85 3.22 9.29 14.13
CA GLY A 85 4.35 10.15 14.49
C GLY A 85 5.65 9.83 13.77
N TYR A 86 5.63 8.92 12.79
CA TYR A 86 6.78 8.60 11.94
C TYR A 86 7.02 9.66 10.87
N SER A 87 8.28 9.89 10.54
CA SER A 87 8.62 10.68 9.35
C SER A 87 8.24 9.94 8.06
N LEU A 88 8.01 10.69 6.96
CA LEU A 88 7.75 10.08 5.66
C LEU A 88 8.93 9.19 5.19
N GLN A 89 10.15 9.47 5.63
CA GLN A 89 11.33 8.65 5.39
C GLN A 89 11.27 7.31 6.14
N ASP A 90 10.78 7.30 7.38
CA ASP A 90 10.62 6.07 8.16
C ASP A 90 9.49 5.20 7.60
N ILE A 91 8.35 5.81 7.24
CA ILE A 91 7.21 5.11 6.61
C ILE A 91 7.65 4.37 5.34
N THR A 92 8.50 5.00 4.54
CA THR A 92 8.94 4.47 3.24
C THR A 92 10.25 3.69 3.29
N TYR A 93 10.86 3.57 4.47
CA TYR A 93 12.07 2.80 4.68
C TYR A 93 11.95 1.34 4.21
N PRO A 94 10.83 0.63 4.50
CA PRO A 94 10.63 -0.74 4.03
C PRO A 94 10.63 -0.90 2.51
N VAL A 95 10.09 0.06 1.76
CA VAL A 95 10.10 0.01 0.28
C VAL A 95 11.54 -0.01 -0.25
N ARG A 96 12.42 0.79 0.36
CA ARG A 96 13.86 0.81 0.01
C ARG A 96 14.55 -0.51 0.36
N ILE A 97 14.20 -1.10 1.51
CA ILE A 97 14.70 -2.43 1.92
C ILE A 97 14.27 -3.50 0.92
N MET A 98 12.97 -3.56 0.58
CA MET A 98 12.47 -4.54 -0.38
C MET A 98 13.16 -4.40 -1.75
N LYS A 99 13.38 -3.15 -2.22
CA LYS A 99 14.11 -2.91 -3.48
C LYS A 99 15.54 -3.44 -3.42
N GLN A 100 16.25 -3.21 -2.31
CA GLN A 100 17.62 -3.72 -2.16
C GLN A 100 17.68 -5.25 -2.00
N LEU A 101 16.64 -5.88 -1.42
CA LEU A 101 16.50 -7.34 -1.38
C LEU A 101 16.27 -7.95 -2.77
N GLY A 102 15.86 -7.14 -3.77
CA GLY A 102 15.77 -7.60 -5.16
C GLY A 102 14.39 -7.53 -5.79
N ILE A 103 13.34 -7.02 -5.13
CA ILE A 103 12.01 -6.95 -5.76
C ILE A 103 12.06 -6.14 -7.06
N GLN A 104 11.28 -6.60 -8.02
CA GLN A 104 11.15 -5.98 -9.35
C GLN A 104 9.83 -5.26 -9.51
N LYS A 105 8.82 -5.57 -8.69
CA LYS A 105 7.49 -4.96 -8.69
C LYS A 105 6.97 -4.82 -7.26
N LEU A 106 6.04 -3.89 -7.05
CA LEU A 106 5.41 -3.65 -5.75
C LEU A 106 3.89 -3.66 -5.89
N LEU A 107 3.22 -4.41 -5.02
CA LEU A 107 1.78 -4.36 -4.83
C LEU A 107 1.45 -3.70 -3.50
N VAL A 108 0.46 -2.83 -3.51
CA VAL A 108 0.03 -2.11 -2.31
C VAL A 108 -1.48 -2.24 -2.17
N SER A 109 -1.96 -2.56 -0.98
CA SER A 109 -3.39 -2.48 -0.67
C SER A 109 -3.65 -1.53 0.49
N ASN A 110 -4.82 -0.94 0.53
CA ASN A 110 -5.28 -0.11 1.63
C ASN A 110 -6.79 -0.23 1.84
N ALA A 111 -7.28 0.21 3.00
CA ALA A 111 -8.67 0.54 3.24
C ALA A 111 -8.85 2.05 2.98
N ALA A 112 -9.96 2.44 2.36
CA ALA A 112 -10.25 3.82 1.99
C ALA A 112 -11.74 4.13 2.05
N GLY A 113 -12.09 5.40 2.28
CA GLY A 113 -13.44 5.89 2.15
C GLY A 113 -13.77 6.26 0.70
N ALA A 114 -14.94 5.88 0.20
CA ALA A 114 -15.41 6.20 -1.14
C ALA A 114 -15.96 7.63 -1.22
N ILE A 115 -15.33 8.50 -1.98
CA ILE A 115 -15.79 9.85 -2.29
C ILE A 115 -16.73 9.85 -3.50
N ASN A 116 -16.42 9.02 -4.49
CA ASN A 116 -17.23 8.87 -5.69
C ASN A 116 -18.56 8.18 -5.34
N LYS A 117 -19.69 8.88 -5.58
CA LYS A 117 -21.05 8.41 -5.23
C LYS A 117 -21.50 7.14 -5.99
N ASN A 118 -20.80 6.78 -7.06
CA ASN A 118 -21.06 5.55 -7.81
C ASN A 118 -20.37 4.31 -7.21
N PHE A 119 -19.43 4.50 -6.30
CA PHE A 119 -18.72 3.43 -5.63
C PHE A 119 -19.45 3.03 -4.35
N LYS A 120 -19.39 1.76 -4.01
CA LYS A 120 -20.11 1.19 -2.88
C LYS A 120 -19.15 0.60 -1.85
N LYS A 121 -19.61 0.60 -0.62
CA LYS A 121 -18.97 -0.12 0.48
C LYS A 121 -18.75 -1.60 0.11
N GLY A 122 -17.51 -2.08 0.23
CA GLY A 122 -17.09 -3.43 -0.17
C GLY A 122 -16.65 -3.56 -1.64
N ASP A 123 -16.67 -2.46 -2.41
CA ASP A 123 -16.08 -2.43 -3.74
C ASP A 123 -14.56 -2.32 -3.68
N LEU A 124 -13.91 -2.68 -4.78
CA LEU A 124 -12.48 -2.48 -4.99
C LEU A 124 -12.24 -1.33 -5.98
N MET A 125 -11.25 -0.49 -5.69
CA MET A 125 -10.79 0.56 -6.59
C MET A 125 -9.30 0.39 -6.91
N LEU A 126 -8.99 0.17 -8.18
CA LEU A 126 -7.63 0.26 -8.72
C LEU A 126 -7.22 1.73 -8.73
N ILE A 127 -6.09 2.04 -8.13
CA ILE A 127 -5.59 3.41 -8.11
C ILE A 127 -4.85 3.69 -9.42
N ASP A 128 -5.33 4.67 -10.17
CA ASP A 128 -4.72 5.12 -11.42
C ASP A 128 -3.86 6.38 -11.22
N ASP A 129 -4.28 7.24 -10.29
CA ASP A 129 -3.55 8.45 -9.93
C ASP A 129 -3.80 8.82 -8.46
N HIS A 130 -3.08 9.81 -7.93
CA HIS A 130 -3.26 10.23 -6.54
C HIS A 130 -3.09 11.73 -6.31
N ILE A 131 -3.67 12.20 -5.20
CA ILE A 131 -3.51 13.55 -4.66
C ILE A 131 -2.82 13.44 -3.29
N ASN A 132 -1.61 14.01 -3.17
CA ASN A 132 -0.86 14.01 -1.91
C ASN A 132 -1.24 15.23 -1.04
N LEU A 133 -2.01 15.00 0.02
CA LEU A 133 -2.39 16.00 1.02
C LEU A 133 -1.71 15.76 2.39
N GLN A 134 -0.68 14.93 2.46
CA GLN A 134 0.05 14.66 3.72
C GLN A 134 1.05 15.76 4.11
N GLY A 135 1.12 16.86 3.34
CA GLY A 135 1.92 18.03 3.72
C GLY A 135 3.44 17.89 3.54
N GLY A 136 3.91 16.86 2.80
CA GLY A 136 5.33 16.64 2.59
C GLY A 136 5.65 15.62 1.49
N SER A 137 6.96 15.34 1.34
CA SER A 137 7.46 14.33 0.42
C SER A 137 8.49 13.43 1.11
N PRO A 138 8.43 12.10 0.92
CA PRO A 138 9.45 11.19 1.43
C PRO A 138 10.84 11.41 0.78
N LEU A 139 10.89 12.20 -0.30
CA LEU A 139 12.13 12.57 -0.99
C LEU A 139 12.76 13.88 -0.48
N ALA A 140 12.07 14.61 0.42
CA ALA A 140 12.54 15.90 0.95
C ALA A 140 13.58 15.71 2.06
N PHE A 141 14.76 15.13 1.73
CA PHE A 141 15.88 15.00 2.65
C PHE A 141 17.24 15.18 1.96
N LYS A 142 18.26 15.50 2.76
CA LYS A 142 19.64 15.66 2.25
C LYS A 142 20.20 14.30 1.79
N GLY A 143 20.78 14.26 0.58
CA GLY A 143 21.39 13.06 0.03
C GLY A 143 20.43 12.12 -0.70
N VAL A 144 19.21 12.56 -1.03
CA VAL A 144 18.24 11.78 -1.81
C VAL A 144 18.81 11.28 -3.13
N SER A 145 19.67 12.05 -3.79
CA SER A 145 20.31 11.69 -5.07
C SER A 145 21.26 10.47 -4.98
N GLN A 146 21.53 9.95 -3.78
CA GLN A 146 22.27 8.69 -3.63
C GLN A 146 21.39 7.45 -3.93
N PHE A 147 20.08 7.62 -4.02
CA PHE A 147 19.10 6.55 -4.19
C PHE A 147 18.36 6.59 -5.53
N GLY A 148 18.51 7.67 -6.29
CA GLY A 148 17.84 7.88 -7.55
C GLY A 148 17.88 9.36 -7.95
N GLU A 149 17.14 9.73 -8.98
CA GLU A 149 17.03 11.10 -9.42
C GLU A 149 16.36 12.01 -8.38
N ARG A 150 16.84 13.23 -8.20
CA ARG A 150 16.23 14.16 -7.25
C ARG A 150 14.81 14.58 -7.62
N PHE A 151 14.56 14.74 -8.90
CA PHE A 151 13.25 15.11 -9.45
C PHE A 151 12.68 13.93 -10.21
N VAL A 152 11.65 13.33 -9.66
CA VAL A 152 11.00 12.13 -10.19
C VAL A 152 9.80 12.55 -11.01
N ASP A 153 9.67 12.03 -12.23
CA ASP A 153 8.47 12.19 -13.02
C ASP A 153 7.33 11.34 -12.41
N MET A 154 6.22 11.99 -12.13
CA MET A 154 5.00 11.38 -11.57
C MET A 154 3.83 11.47 -12.56
N LEU A 155 4.10 11.55 -13.87
CA LEU A 155 3.05 11.58 -14.90
C LEU A 155 2.22 10.28 -14.93
N ALA A 156 2.84 9.15 -14.61
CA ALA A 156 2.18 7.86 -14.53
C ALA A 156 2.73 7.10 -13.32
N PRO A 157 2.27 7.44 -12.09
CA PRO A 157 2.85 6.91 -10.87
C PRO A 157 2.53 5.43 -10.62
N TYR A 158 1.49 4.91 -11.26
CA TYR A 158 1.10 3.50 -11.23
C TYR A 158 1.39 2.84 -12.57
N ASP A 159 1.88 1.61 -12.52
CA ASP A 159 2.31 0.87 -13.70
C ASP A 159 1.11 0.46 -14.56
N LYS A 160 1.10 0.88 -15.83
CA LYS A 160 -0.03 0.69 -16.74
C LYS A 160 -0.23 -0.78 -17.12
N ASP A 161 0.86 -1.55 -17.24
CA ASP A 161 0.78 -2.95 -17.62
C ASP A 161 0.24 -3.78 -16.45
N MET A 162 0.69 -3.50 -15.22
CA MET A 162 0.13 -4.12 -14.01
C MET A 162 -1.35 -3.74 -13.84
N ASN A 163 -1.71 -2.47 -14.03
CA ASN A 163 -3.10 -2.02 -13.95
C ASN A 163 -3.98 -2.67 -15.03
N SER A 164 -3.49 -2.81 -16.25
CA SER A 164 -4.19 -3.52 -17.32
C SER A 164 -4.42 -4.99 -16.98
N SER A 165 -3.39 -5.67 -16.50
CA SER A 165 -3.48 -7.07 -16.09
C SER A 165 -4.48 -7.26 -14.94
N LEU A 166 -4.50 -6.38 -13.94
CA LEU A 166 -5.48 -6.42 -12.84
C LEU A 166 -6.92 -6.23 -13.34
N LYS A 167 -7.15 -5.35 -14.32
CA LYS A 167 -8.49 -5.18 -14.94
C LYS A 167 -8.93 -6.43 -15.71
N ASP A 168 -8.01 -7.07 -16.43
CA ASP A 168 -8.31 -8.31 -17.16
C ASP A 168 -8.61 -9.47 -16.20
N ILE A 169 -7.84 -9.62 -15.12
CA ILE A 169 -8.09 -10.61 -14.07
C ILE A 169 -9.44 -10.35 -13.40
N ALA A 170 -9.74 -9.11 -13.04
CA ALA A 170 -11.02 -8.75 -12.44
C ALA A 170 -12.21 -9.13 -13.34
N LYS A 171 -12.07 -8.89 -14.65
CA LYS A 171 -13.08 -9.28 -15.63
C LYS A 171 -13.26 -10.79 -15.72
N GLN A 172 -12.16 -11.55 -15.71
CA GLN A 172 -12.19 -13.02 -15.75
C GLN A 172 -12.84 -13.63 -14.50
N GLU A 173 -12.54 -13.05 -13.33
CA GLU A 173 -13.06 -13.48 -12.03
C GLU A 173 -14.47 -12.94 -11.71
N GLY A 174 -15.03 -12.08 -12.57
CA GLY A 174 -16.32 -11.43 -12.32
C GLY A 174 -16.29 -10.44 -11.15
N ILE A 175 -15.13 -9.87 -10.85
CA ILE A 175 -14.92 -8.90 -9.76
C ILE A 175 -15.17 -7.49 -10.29
N THR A 176 -16.04 -6.74 -9.61
CA THR A 176 -16.18 -5.30 -9.86
C THR A 176 -14.93 -4.59 -9.37
N LEU A 177 -14.16 -4.02 -10.30
CA LEU A 177 -12.97 -3.24 -10.03
C LEU A 177 -13.14 -1.85 -10.66
N HIS A 178 -13.36 -0.85 -9.82
CA HIS A 178 -13.38 0.54 -10.25
C HIS A 178 -11.96 1.04 -10.54
N GLU A 179 -11.83 2.16 -11.23
CA GLU A 179 -10.55 2.87 -11.41
C GLU A 179 -10.76 4.31 -10.95
N GLY A 180 -9.78 4.88 -10.25
CA GLY A 180 -9.95 6.22 -9.72
C GLY A 180 -8.74 6.83 -9.05
N VAL A 181 -8.92 8.07 -8.60
CA VAL A 181 -7.92 8.91 -7.95
C VAL A 181 -8.00 8.77 -6.43
N TYR A 182 -6.88 8.42 -5.80
CA TYR A 182 -6.77 8.28 -4.36
C TYR A 182 -6.20 9.55 -3.73
N ALA A 183 -6.92 10.18 -2.80
CA ALA A 183 -6.39 11.26 -1.97
C ALA A 183 -5.76 10.72 -0.68
N SER A 184 -4.52 11.10 -0.40
CA SER A 184 -3.84 10.74 0.85
C SER A 184 -3.80 11.91 1.80
N VAL A 185 -4.45 11.78 2.96
CA VAL A 185 -4.51 12.78 4.03
C VAL A 185 -3.70 12.35 5.25
N VAL A 186 -3.51 13.25 6.21
CA VAL A 186 -2.70 12.98 7.40
C VAL A 186 -3.40 12.03 8.38
N GLY A 187 -4.66 12.29 8.73
CA GLY A 187 -5.33 11.62 9.84
C GLY A 187 -4.75 12.01 11.23
N PRO A 188 -5.03 11.26 12.33
CA PRO A 188 -5.87 10.05 12.40
C PRO A 188 -7.38 10.34 12.43
N GLN A 189 -7.81 11.63 12.58
CA GLN A 189 -9.21 11.98 12.50
C GLN A 189 -9.76 11.72 11.10
N LEU A 190 -11.01 11.24 11.04
CA LEU A 190 -11.77 11.17 9.80
C LEU A 190 -12.20 12.57 9.35
N GLU A 191 -12.52 12.69 8.08
CA GLU A 191 -12.80 13.96 7.45
C GLU A 191 -14.19 14.51 7.84
N THR A 192 -14.27 15.81 7.95
CA THR A 192 -15.53 16.54 8.09
C THR A 192 -16.33 16.53 6.78
N ARG A 193 -17.63 16.84 6.85
CA ARG A 193 -18.49 17.01 5.67
C ARG A 193 -17.92 18.00 4.65
N ALA A 194 -17.27 19.07 5.13
CA ALA A 194 -16.68 20.09 4.27
C ALA A 194 -15.41 19.55 3.57
N GLU A 195 -14.61 18.75 4.26
CA GLU A 195 -13.43 18.10 3.69
C GLU A 195 -13.81 17.06 2.66
N TYR A 196 -14.85 16.25 2.86
CA TYR A 196 -15.35 15.33 1.83
C TYR A 196 -15.83 16.06 0.57
N ARG A 197 -16.53 17.19 0.71
CA ARG A 197 -16.90 18.03 -0.44
C ARG A 197 -15.67 18.57 -1.17
N TYR A 198 -14.69 19.07 -0.38
CA TYR A 198 -13.43 19.55 -0.93
C TYR A 198 -12.69 18.46 -1.73
N LEU A 199 -12.56 17.26 -1.16
CA LEU A 199 -11.92 16.12 -1.81
C LEU A 199 -12.61 15.76 -3.13
N GLY A 200 -13.93 15.72 -3.15
CA GLY A 200 -14.69 15.49 -4.38
C GLY A 200 -14.50 16.60 -5.42
N ILE A 201 -14.43 17.87 -5.00
CA ILE A 201 -14.21 19.01 -5.90
C ILE A 201 -12.84 18.96 -6.57
N ILE A 202 -11.80 18.54 -5.84
CA ILE A 202 -10.44 18.43 -6.39
C ILE A 202 -10.21 17.14 -7.19
N GLY A 203 -11.22 16.28 -7.31
CA GLY A 203 -11.21 15.11 -8.20
C GLY A 203 -10.79 13.80 -7.52
N ALA A 204 -10.87 13.69 -6.20
CA ALA A 204 -10.65 12.43 -5.52
C ALA A 204 -11.86 11.50 -5.64
N ASP A 205 -11.62 10.22 -5.91
CA ASP A 205 -12.60 9.14 -5.91
C ASP A 205 -12.62 8.37 -4.58
N ALA A 206 -11.49 8.30 -3.90
CA ALA A 206 -11.35 7.72 -2.58
C ALA A 206 -10.36 8.50 -1.71
N VAL A 207 -10.47 8.34 -0.39
CA VAL A 207 -9.57 8.98 0.58
C VAL A 207 -9.06 7.98 1.60
N GLY A 208 -7.80 8.12 1.98
CA GLY A 208 -7.19 7.37 3.08
C GLY A 208 -5.90 8.03 3.56
N MET A 209 -5.14 7.34 4.40
CA MET A 209 -4.03 7.93 5.17
C MET A 209 -2.67 7.27 4.87
N SER A 210 -2.53 6.60 3.71
CA SER A 210 -1.34 5.77 3.39
C SER A 210 -0.99 5.82 1.91
N THR A 211 -0.21 4.83 1.44
CA THR A 211 0.00 4.47 0.02
C THR A 211 0.83 5.47 -0.79
N VAL A 212 0.47 6.74 -0.79
CA VAL A 212 1.13 7.75 -1.63
C VAL A 212 2.63 7.91 -1.32
N PRO A 213 3.08 7.94 -0.06
CA PRO A 213 4.51 7.98 0.24
C PRO A 213 5.27 6.78 -0.31
N GLU A 214 4.70 5.57 -0.19
CA GLU A 214 5.29 4.33 -0.72
C GLU A 214 5.39 4.36 -2.24
N VAL A 215 4.35 4.85 -2.93
CA VAL A 215 4.32 5.00 -4.39
C VAL A 215 5.35 6.03 -4.87
N ILE A 216 5.49 7.17 -4.18
CA ILE A 216 6.51 8.17 -4.51
C ILE A 216 7.92 7.56 -4.41
N VAL A 217 8.19 6.77 -3.38
CA VAL A 217 9.49 6.11 -3.23
C VAL A 217 9.68 4.99 -4.23
N ALA A 218 8.63 4.22 -4.56
CA ALA A 218 8.70 3.20 -5.61
C ALA A 218 9.11 3.82 -6.95
N ASN A 219 8.47 4.93 -7.35
CA ASN A 219 8.84 5.65 -8.58
C ASN A 219 10.27 6.20 -8.53
N HIS A 220 10.70 6.77 -7.39
CA HIS A 220 12.09 7.21 -7.20
C HIS A 220 13.11 6.07 -7.38
N LEU A 221 12.73 4.84 -7.05
CA LEU A 221 13.56 3.64 -7.18
C LEU A 221 13.36 2.92 -8.51
N GLN A 222 12.59 3.51 -9.44
CA GLN A 222 12.21 2.88 -10.72
C GLN A 222 11.58 1.49 -10.50
N LEU A 223 10.72 1.38 -9.52
CA LEU A 223 10.02 0.17 -9.14
C LEU A 223 8.57 0.26 -9.61
N PRO A 224 8.14 -0.52 -10.61
CA PRO A 224 6.75 -0.60 -11.04
C PRO A 224 5.84 -0.91 -9.85
N VAL A 225 4.74 -0.17 -9.70
CA VAL A 225 3.82 -0.31 -8.57
C VAL A 225 2.37 -0.28 -9.05
N ALA A 226 1.55 -1.17 -8.48
CA ALA A 226 0.10 -1.12 -8.57
C ALA A 226 -0.51 -1.09 -7.16
N ALA A 227 -1.63 -0.41 -7.02
CA ALA A 227 -2.30 -0.29 -5.74
C ALA A 227 -3.81 -0.46 -5.87
N ILE A 228 -4.42 -1.15 -4.90
CA ILE A 228 -5.87 -1.35 -4.81
C ILE A 228 -6.37 -0.89 -3.45
N SER A 229 -7.41 -0.06 -3.46
CA SER A 229 -8.19 0.32 -2.28
C SER A 229 -9.38 -0.62 -2.11
N VAL A 230 -9.59 -1.09 -0.90
CA VAL A 230 -10.88 -1.66 -0.47
C VAL A 230 -11.70 -0.50 0.08
N LEU A 231 -12.86 -0.24 -0.49
CA LEU A 231 -13.74 0.85 -0.10
C LEU A 231 -14.57 0.42 1.12
N THR A 232 -14.26 0.96 2.29
CA THR A 232 -14.81 0.49 3.56
C THR A 232 -16.02 1.28 4.03
N ASP A 233 -16.23 2.47 3.51
CA ASP A 233 -17.31 3.39 3.86
C ASP A 233 -17.66 4.31 2.69
N GLU A 234 -18.91 4.80 2.67
CA GLU A 234 -19.40 5.76 1.69
C GLU A 234 -19.36 7.16 2.32
N CYS A 235 -18.49 8.03 1.80
CA CYS A 235 -18.21 9.36 2.33
C CYS A 235 -19.14 10.43 1.70
N ASP A 236 -20.45 10.15 1.64
CA ASP A 236 -21.42 11.14 1.14
C ASP A 236 -21.63 12.26 2.16
N PRO A 237 -21.18 13.50 1.90
CA PRO A 237 -21.26 14.60 2.86
C PRO A 237 -22.68 15.02 3.20
N ASP A 238 -23.67 14.64 2.38
CA ASP A 238 -25.08 14.95 2.61
C ASP A 238 -25.80 13.86 3.40
N ASN A 239 -25.21 12.66 3.52
CA ASN A 239 -25.78 11.51 4.23
C ASN A 239 -24.72 10.76 5.07
N LEU A 240 -23.81 11.48 5.70
CA LEU A 240 -22.72 10.90 6.45
C LEU A 240 -23.22 10.16 7.69
N GLN A 241 -22.79 8.92 7.87
CA GLN A 241 -23.07 8.13 9.06
C GLN A 241 -21.81 8.08 9.95
N PRO A 242 -21.98 7.97 11.29
CA PRO A 242 -20.84 7.70 12.16
C PRO A 242 -20.12 6.42 11.72
N VAL A 243 -18.81 6.51 11.56
CA VAL A 243 -17.95 5.37 11.19
C VAL A 243 -17.22 4.90 12.45
N ASN A 244 -17.19 3.60 12.69
CA ASN A 244 -16.32 3.01 13.68
C ASN A 244 -15.27 2.10 13.02
N VAL A 245 -14.15 1.91 13.69
CA VAL A 245 -13.02 1.14 13.14
C VAL A 245 -13.36 -0.34 12.98
N GLU A 246 -14.22 -0.88 13.82
CA GLU A 246 -14.65 -2.30 13.75
C GLU A 246 -15.45 -2.56 12.47
N ASP A 247 -16.31 -1.63 12.07
CA ASP A 247 -17.07 -1.71 10.81
C ASP A 247 -16.14 -1.65 9.60
N ILE A 248 -15.13 -0.75 9.61
CA ILE A 248 -14.11 -0.67 8.57
C ILE A 248 -13.41 -2.02 8.40
N ILE A 249 -12.98 -2.63 9.50
CA ILE A 249 -12.29 -3.92 9.50
C ILE A 249 -13.20 -5.05 9.00
N ALA A 250 -14.46 -5.06 9.42
CA ALA A 250 -15.43 -6.06 8.99
C ALA A 250 -15.63 -6.03 7.47
N VAL A 251 -15.82 -4.83 6.90
CA VAL A 251 -15.95 -4.65 5.45
C VAL A 251 -14.70 -5.01 4.70
N ALA A 252 -13.54 -4.60 5.22
CA ALA A 252 -12.26 -4.97 4.61
C ALA A 252 -12.11 -6.49 4.52
N LYS A 253 -12.41 -7.22 5.59
CA LYS A 253 -12.36 -8.69 5.63
C LYS A 253 -13.35 -9.36 4.65
N GLU A 254 -14.55 -8.80 4.49
CA GLU A 254 -15.55 -9.33 3.55
C GLU A 254 -15.13 -9.14 2.09
N ALA A 255 -14.50 -8.01 1.78
CA ALA A 255 -14.03 -7.70 0.42
C ALA A 255 -12.67 -8.35 0.10
N GLU A 256 -11.88 -8.72 1.11
CA GLU A 256 -10.50 -9.19 0.96
C GLU A 256 -10.34 -10.41 0.04
N PRO A 257 -11.22 -11.42 -0.01
CA PRO A 257 -11.09 -12.53 -0.95
C PRO A 257 -11.00 -12.08 -2.41
N LYS A 258 -11.70 -11.01 -2.79
CA LYS A 258 -11.61 -10.43 -4.14
C LYS A 258 -10.21 -9.84 -4.39
N LEU A 259 -9.67 -9.11 -3.41
CA LEU A 259 -8.31 -8.56 -3.48
C LEU A 259 -7.25 -9.66 -3.57
N VAL A 260 -7.40 -10.72 -2.78
CA VAL A 260 -6.50 -11.90 -2.78
C VAL A 260 -6.46 -12.52 -4.17
N ASN A 261 -7.62 -12.73 -4.82
CA ASN A 261 -7.68 -13.27 -6.18
C ASN A 261 -6.94 -12.37 -7.19
N LEU A 262 -7.13 -11.04 -7.10
CA LEU A 262 -6.44 -10.09 -7.98
C LEU A 262 -4.92 -10.12 -7.77
N PHE A 263 -4.44 -10.07 -6.53
CA PHE A 263 -3.01 -10.07 -6.23
C PHE A 263 -2.35 -11.40 -6.60
N ARG A 264 -3.02 -12.54 -6.31
CA ARG A 264 -2.54 -13.86 -6.71
C ARG A 264 -2.48 -13.99 -8.21
N GLY A 265 -3.56 -13.63 -8.94
CA GLY A 265 -3.62 -13.70 -10.39
C GLY A 265 -2.56 -12.83 -11.06
N LEU A 266 -2.32 -11.60 -10.55
CA LEU A 266 -1.24 -10.76 -11.07
C LEU A 266 0.13 -11.39 -10.76
N THR A 267 0.34 -11.94 -9.56
CA THR A 267 1.59 -12.62 -9.19
C THR A 267 1.89 -13.80 -10.11
N GLU A 268 0.89 -14.56 -10.51
CA GLU A 268 1.02 -15.69 -11.45
C GLU A 268 1.41 -15.25 -12.86
N SER A 269 1.01 -14.03 -13.26
CA SER A 269 1.21 -13.51 -14.63
C SER A 269 2.55 -12.80 -14.86
N ILE A 270 3.32 -12.53 -13.80
CA ILE A 270 4.58 -11.73 -13.88
C ILE A 270 5.86 -12.56 -13.81
#